data_19971c43f56ab9e8bdf16b926ac82c5e
#
_entry.id   19971c43f56ab9e8bdf16b926ac82c5e
#
_cell.length_a   1.000
_cell.length_b   1.000
_cell.length_c   1.000
_cell.angle_alpha   90.00
_cell.angle_beta   90.00
_cell.angle_gamma   90.00
#
_symmetry.space_group_name_H-M   'P 1'
#
loop_
_entity.id
_entity.type
_entity.pdbx_description
1 polymer ?
#
loop_
_entity_poly.entity_id
_entity_poly.type
_entity_poly.pdbx_seq_one_letter_code
_entity_poly.pdbx_strand_id
1 'polypeptide(L)'
;MALLAGADVVIELPVCFATGSAGDFAAGAVSLLDKLGCVDSLCFGSESGDISLFEKTASLLQCESDAFSNALKKALKSGLSFPAARQQALLLCLDMAKDMPSTACPDNNSTAEQIVALLSSPNNLLGLEYTMALLRRNSSIRPFTISRVGSGYHDPLGGAADFPSASALRSLLAKQGKQALLSQLQCYPELQPLLPLWEEVLSQNTFLFSNDLSSPLHYRLLTAAPGSFGTYAEVGKELADKLEANRLSFTDWNDLCARLKTREITYSKISRCLCRILLSIPQEMLLTARDNDYTPYARILGFRKSASPLLSVLKKNNSIPLISRPAAAARSLSPEALALYEKDVLAAHLTQTARCAKTGQLPVHEYTRQLILL
;
A
#
# COMPACT_ATOMS: atom_id res chain seq x y z
N MET A 1 17.30 -6.20 2.43
CA MET A 1 17.31 -4.77 2.78
C MET A 1 16.75 -4.50 4.16
N ALA A 2 15.47 -4.74 4.45
CA ALA A 2 14.87 -4.35 5.74
C ALA A 2 15.64 -4.90 6.95
N LEU A 3 16.03 -6.17 6.95
CA LEU A 3 16.84 -6.76 8.01
C LEU A 3 18.22 -6.10 8.13
N LEU A 4 18.90 -5.82 7.01
CA LEU A 4 20.18 -5.11 6.99
C LEU A 4 20.06 -3.66 7.48
N ALA A 5 18.91 -3.02 7.24
CA ALA A 5 18.59 -1.68 7.71
C ALA A 5 18.10 -1.62 9.18
N GLY A 6 18.01 -2.76 9.86
CA GLY A 6 17.70 -2.75 11.30
C GLY A 6 16.42 -3.44 11.73
N ALA A 7 15.58 -3.90 10.81
CA ALA A 7 14.39 -4.64 11.18
C ALA A 7 14.74 -6.00 11.82
N ASP A 8 14.06 -6.37 12.89
CA ASP A 8 14.25 -7.66 13.56
C ASP A 8 13.47 -8.79 12.88
N VAL A 9 12.25 -8.53 12.44
CA VAL A 9 11.38 -9.47 11.72
C VAL A 9 10.73 -8.75 10.55
N VAL A 10 10.66 -9.41 9.40
CA VAL A 10 9.95 -8.93 8.22
C VAL A 10 8.77 -9.84 7.92
N ILE A 11 7.57 -9.26 7.93
CA ILE A 11 6.31 -9.96 7.68
C ILE A 11 5.69 -9.40 6.40
N GLU A 12 5.17 -10.27 5.54
CA GLU A 12 4.53 -9.90 4.29
C GLU A 12 3.08 -9.44 4.52
N LEU A 13 2.72 -8.32 3.94
CA LEU A 13 1.30 -7.96 3.81
C LEU A 13 0.71 -8.70 2.61
N PRO A 14 -0.38 -9.47 2.75
CA PRO A 14 -0.98 -10.20 1.64
C PRO A 14 -1.25 -9.30 0.44
N VAL A 15 -0.92 -9.77 -0.76
CA VAL A 15 -0.96 -8.97 -2.00
C VAL A 15 -2.34 -8.41 -2.31
N CYS A 16 -3.39 -9.09 -1.86
CA CYS A 16 -4.77 -8.60 -1.98
C CYS A 16 -4.98 -7.25 -1.29
N PHE A 17 -4.30 -7.01 -0.17
CA PHE A 17 -4.33 -5.73 0.55
C PHE A 17 -3.20 -4.80 0.10
N ALA A 18 -2.01 -5.33 -0.17
CA ALA A 18 -0.86 -4.56 -0.66
C ALA A 18 -1.14 -3.85 -2.01
N THR A 19 -2.02 -4.42 -2.85
CA THR A 19 -2.51 -3.81 -4.10
C THR A 19 -3.84 -3.05 -3.91
N GLY A 20 -4.27 -2.84 -2.67
CA GLY A 20 -5.52 -2.20 -2.32
C GLY A 20 -5.51 -0.67 -2.40
N SER A 21 -6.69 -0.09 -2.12
CA SER A 21 -6.79 1.33 -1.77
C SER A 21 -6.05 1.61 -0.46
N ALA A 22 -5.81 2.88 -0.12
CA ALA A 22 -5.18 3.23 1.16
C ALA A 22 -5.96 2.63 2.36
N GLY A 23 -7.30 2.61 2.27
CA GLY A 23 -8.15 2.02 3.30
C GLY A 23 -7.98 0.50 3.44
N ASP A 24 -7.97 -0.25 2.33
CA ASP A 24 -7.75 -1.71 2.37
C ASP A 24 -6.33 -2.07 2.79
N PHE A 25 -5.35 -1.31 2.29
CA PHE A 25 -3.96 -1.47 2.69
C PHE A 25 -3.80 -1.29 4.21
N ALA A 26 -4.33 -0.20 4.74
CA ALA A 26 -4.25 0.10 6.16
C ALA A 26 -5.02 -0.91 7.01
N ALA A 27 -6.25 -1.25 6.61
CA ALA A 27 -7.07 -2.22 7.34
C ALA A 27 -6.43 -3.62 7.36
N GLY A 28 -5.88 -4.08 6.22
CA GLY A 28 -5.14 -5.34 6.15
C GLY A 28 -3.86 -5.34 6.99
N ALA A 29 -3.10 -4.24 6.96
CA ALA A 29 -1.88 -4.10 7.74
C ALA A 29 -2.17 -4.05 9.25
N VAL A 30 -3.14 -3.25 9.68
CA VAL A 30 -3.53 -3.14 11.08
C VAL A 30 -4.13 -4.45 11.59
N SER A 31 -4.98 -5.12 10.79
CA SER A 31 -5.50 -6.45 11.13
C SER A 31 -4.36 -7.45 11.36
N LEU A 32 -3.35 -7.44 10.50
CA LEU A 32 -2.18 -8.29 10.65
C LEU A 32 -1.44 -8.01 11.96
N LEU A 33 -1.08 -6.75 12.20
CA LEU A 33 -0.31 -6.34 13.38
C LEU A 33 -1.06 -6.62 14.69
N ASP A 34 -2.34 -6.34 14.74
CA ASP A 34 -3.20 -6.56 15.90
C ASP A 34 -3.28 -8.05 16.25
N LYS A 35 -3.46 -8.91 15.23
CA LYS A 35 -3.51 -10.37 15.38
C LYS A 35 -2.18 -11.02 15.77
N LEU A 36 -1.05 -10.33 15.63
CA LEU A 36 0.23 -10.79 16.19
C LEU A 36 0.23 -10.75 17.72
N GLY A 37 -0.63 -9.93 18.35
CA GLY A 37 -0.87 -9.92 19.79
C GLY A 37 0.31 -9.45 20.65
N CYS A 38 1.33 -8.84 20.06
CA CYS A 38 2.53 -8.36 20.76
C CYS A 38 3.10 -7.07 20.15
N VAL A 39 2.30 -6.36 19.36
CA VAL A 39 2.67 -5.07 18.77
C VAL A 39 2.08 -3.96 19.62
N ASP A 40 2.92 -3.10 20.17
CA ASP A 40 2.51 -1.99 21.04
C ASP A 40 2.30 -0.69 20.26
N SER A 41 3.03 -0.52 19.14
CA SER A 41 3.02 0.73 18.39
C SER A 41 3.11 0.51 16.89
N LEU A 42 2.39 1.34 16.13
CA LEU A 42 2.45 1.44 14.68
C LEU A 42 3.06 2.79 14.28
N CYS A 43 4.26 2.77 13.71
CA CYS A 43 4.95 3.97 13.25
C CYS A 43 4.82 4.13 11.74
N PHE A 44 4.53 5.36 11.29
CA PHE A 44 4.49 5.74 9.87
C PHE A 44 5.04 7.15 9.65
N GLY A 45 5.54 7.40 8.44
CA GLY A 45 5.99 8.73 8.03
C GLY A 45 4.83 9.58 7.51
N SER A 46 4.76 10.86 7.92
CA SER A 46 3.75 11.79 7.44
C SER A 46 4.33 13.17 7.14
N GLU A 47 3.67 13.95 6.31
CA GLU A 47 4.04 15.33 6.06
C GLU A 47 3.70 16.23 7.26
N SER A 48 2.65 15.90 8.00
CA SER A 48 2.20 16.64 9.18
C SER A 48 3.12 16.46 10.40
N GLY A 49 3.57 15.23 10.67
CA GLY A 49 4.32 14.91 11.89
C GLY A 49 3.55 15.03 13.21
N ASP A 50 2.24 15.34 13.16
CA ASP A 50 1.39 15.56 14.34
C ASP A 50 0.35 14.45 14.50
N ILE A 51 0.62 13.48 15.39
CA ILE A 51 -0.28 12.37 15.62
C ILE A 51 -1.65 12.79 16.22
N SER A 52 -1.68 13.87 16.99
CA SER A 52 -2.92 14.34 17.61
C SER A 52 -3.93 14.83 16.56
N LEU A 53 -3.43 15.41 15.46
CA LEU A 53 -4.25 15.82 14.33
C LEU A 53 -4.84 14.61 13.60
N PHE A 54 -4.07 13.50 13.47
CA PHE A 54 -4.58 12.25 12.88
C PHE A 54 -5.69 11.65 13.74
N GLU A 55 -5.49 11.55 15.06
CA GLU A 55 -6.46 10.97 15.98
C GLU A 55 -7.77 11.78 16.01
N LYS A 56 -7.67 13.12 16.07
CA LYS A 56 -8.85 14.00 15.99
C LYS A 56 -9.59 13.83 14.67
N THR A 57 -8.87 13.85 13.54
CA THR A 57 -9.50 13.71 12.21
C THR A 57 -10.11 12.33 12.03
N ALA A 58 -9.44 11.28 12.50
CA ALA A 58 -9.96 9.91 12.43
C ALA A 58 -11.23 9.75 13.26
N SER A 59 -11.28 10.32 14.47
CA SER A 59 -12.48 10.31 15.32
C SER A 59 -13.65 11.05 14.69
N LEU A 60 -13.42 12.21 14.08
CA LEU A 60 -14.43 12.96 13.33
C LEU A 60 -15.00 12.15 12.15
N LEU A 61 -14.13 11.46 11.42
CA LEU A 61 -14.53 10.63 10.27
C LEU A 61 -15.21 9.32 10.68
N GLN A 62 -14.98 8.83 11.87
CA GLN A 62 -15.63 7.63 12.40
C GLN A 62 -17.09 7.91 12.82
N CYS A 63 -17.37 9.13 13.29
CA CYS A 63 -18.72 9.60 13.59
C CYS A 63 -19.45 10.01 12.31
N GLU A 64 -19.52 9.12 11.29
CA GLU A 64 -20.21 9.40 10.03
C GLU A 64 -21.66 9.82 10.28
N SER A 65 -21.90 11.14 10.31
CA SER A 65 -23.26 11.67 10.35
C SER A 65 -23.94 11.48 9.00
N ASP A 66 -25.28 11.42 8.99
CA ASP A 66 -26.05 11.42 7.74
C ASP A 66 -25.70 12.61 6.85
N ALA A 67 -25.38 13.76 7.46
CA ALA A 67 -24.92 14.96 6.78
C ALA A 67 -23.60 14.70 6.01
N PHE A 68 -22.62 14.05 6.63
CA PHE A 68 -21.36 13.68 5.98
C PHE A 68 -21.60 12.71 4.82
N SER A 69 -22.36 11.64 5.03
CA SER A 69 -22.66 10.65 4.01
C SER A 69 -23.38 11.28 2.80
N ASN A 70 -24.32 12.19 3.03
CA ASN A 70 -25.03 12.89 1.97
C ASN A 70 -24.13 13.88 1.22
N ALA A 71 -23.28 14.64 1.93
CA ALA A 71 -22.31 15.55 1.34
C ALA A 71 -21.28 14.78 0.47
N LEU A 72 -20.77 13.65 0.97
CA LEU A 72 -19.84 12.78 0.25
C LEU A 72 -20.47 12.23 -1.04
N LYS A 73 -21.71 11.70 -0.96
CA LYS A 73 -22.44 11.21 -2.14
C LYS A 73 -22.66 12.31 -3.18
N LYS A 74 -23.00 13.53 -2.75
CA LYS A 74 -23.19 14.69 -3.63
C LYS A 74 -21.87 15.07 -4.32
N ALA A 75 -20.78 15.13 -3.58
CA ALA A 75 -19.46 15.46 -4.10
C ALA A 75 -18.95 14.40 -5.10
N LEU A 76 -19.17 13.11 -4.84
CA LEU A 76 -18.85 12.03 -5.77
C LEU A 76 -19.68 12.12 -7.05
N LYS A 77 -20.97 12.44 -6.96
CA LYS A 77 -21.84 12.63 -8.14
C LYS A 77 -21.44 13.84 -8.99
N SER A 78 -20.76 14.84 -8.43
CA SER A 78 -20.23 15.98 -9.18
C SER A 78 -18.90 15.69 -9.88
N GLY A 79 -18.40 14.43 -9.85
CA GLY A 79 -17.20 13.99 -10.55
C GLY A 79 -15.90 14.26 -9.77
N LEU A 80 -15.96 14.48 -8.46
CA LEU A 80 -14.75 14.56 -7.64
C LEU A 80 -14.15 13.18 -7.36
N SER A 81 -12.84 13.09 -7.30
CA SER A 81 -12.17 11.90 -6.79
C SER A 81 -12.56 11.63 -5.33
N PHE A 82 -12.50 10.38 -4.88
CA PHE A 82 -12.90 10.04 -3.51
C PHE A 82 -12.16 10.86 -2.42
N PRO A 83 -10.83 11.10 -2.50
CA PRO A 83 -10.15 11.96 -1.53
C PRO A 83 -10.68 13.39 -1.53
N ALA A 84 -10.89 13.99 -2.70
CA ALA A 84 -11.43 15.36 -2.83
C ALA A 84 -12.88 15.46 -2.35
N ALA A 85 -13.70 14.48 -2.68
CA ALA A 85 -15.10 14.42 -2.22
C ALA A 85 -15.18 14.27 -0.70
N ARG A 86 -14.33 13.44 -0.11
CA ARG A 86 -14.23 13.25 1.36
C ARG A 86 -13.78 14.52 2.07
N GLN A 87 -12.77 15.20 1.52
CA GLN A 87 -12.32 16.49 2.02
C GLN A 87 -13.45 17.53 2.02
N GLN A 88 -14.15 17.66 0.90
CA GLN A 88 -15.28 18.59 0.78
C GLN A 88 -16.42 18.26 1.76
N ALA A 89 -16.76 16.99 1.90
CA ALA A 89 -17.80 16.55 2.83
C ALA A 89 -17.43 16.86 4.29
N LEU A 90 -16.18 16.66 4.66
CA LEU A 90 -15.70 16.95 6.02
C LEU A 90 -15.72 18.44 6.33
N LEU A 91 -15.29 19.28 5.39
CA LEU A 91 -15.35 20.75 5.55
C LEU A 91 -16.77 21.25 5.74
N LEU A 92 -17.71 20.75 4.95
CA LEU A 92 -19.14 21.10 5.12
C LEU A 92 -19.68 20.70 6.50
N CYS A 93 -19.28 19.54 7.02
CA CYS A 93 -19.68 19.11 8.35
C CYS A 93 -19.05 19.95 9.46
N LEU A 94 -17.79 20.36 9.30
CA LEU A 94 -17.11 21.25 10.25
C LEU A 94 -17.74 22.66 10.26
N ASP A 95 -18.13 23.18 9.11
CA ASP A 95 -18.81 24.47 9.02
C ASP A 95 -20.21 24.43 9.66
N MET A 96 -20.98 23.35 9.44
CA MET A 96 -22.27 23.14 10.11
C MET A 96 -22.14 22.99 11.63
N ALA A 97 -21.03 22.43 12.10
CA ALA A 97 -20.77 22.30 13.54
C ALA A 97 -20.45 23.64 14.23
N LYS A 98 -19.98 24.64 13.49
CA LYS A 98 -19.74 26.00 14.02
C LYS A 98 -21.01 26.73 14.43
N ASP A 99 -22.14 26.40 13.80
CA ASP A 99 -23.44 27.03 14.06
C ASP A 99 -24.20 26.37 15.23
N MET A 100 -23.66 25.30 15.83
CA MET A 100 -24.27 24.64 16.99
C MET A 100 -23.62 25.14 18.31
N PRO A 101 -24.42 25.54 19.30
CA PRO A 101 -23.92 25.94 20.60
C PRO A 101 -23.40 24.70 21.36
N SER A 102 -22.13 24.43 21.23
CA SER A 102 -21.45 23.33 21.93
C SER A 102 -20.21 23.84 22.65
N THR A 103 -20.18 23.64 23.95
CA THR A 103 -19.14 24.03 24.91
C THR A 103 -17.85 23.22 24.80
N ALA A 104 -17.62 22.49 23.69
CA ALA A 104 -16.56 21.47 23.59
C ALA A 104 -15.66 21.57 22.33
N CYS A 105 -15.63 22.67 21.58
CA CYS A 105 -14.70 22.80 20.44
C CYS A 105 -13.71 23.97 20.66
N PRO A 106 -12.41 23.69 20.79
CA PRO A 106 -11.38 24.73 20.74
C PRO A 106 -11.13 25.18 19.29
N ASP A 107 -10.84 26.46 19.09
CA ASP A 107 -10.37 27.16 17.87
C ASP A 107 -10.63 26.48 16.51
N ASN A 108 -11.85 26.66 15.98
CA ASN A 108 -12.33 25.93 14.80
C ASN A 108 -11.65 26.31 13.46
N ASN A 109 -11.06 27.49 13.29
CA ASN A 109 -10.49 27.92 12.00
C ASN A 109 -9.11 27.29 11.73
N SER A 110 -8.23 27.28 12.71
CA SER A 110 -6.89 26.65 12.54
C SER A 110 -7.01 25.11 12.34
N THR A 111 -7.99 24.51 12.98
CA THR A 111 -8.25 23.05 12.85
C THR A 111 -8.76 22.67 11.46
N ALA A 112 -9.62 23.47 10.82
CA ALA A 112 -10.14 23.17 9.49
C ALA A 112 -9.05 23.25 8.42
N GLU A 113 -8.20 24.25 8.45
CA GLU A 113 -7.05 24.40 7.54
C GLU A 113 -6.03 23.25 7.70
N GLN A 114 -5.73 22.88 8.95
CA GLN A 114 -4.83 21.75 9.24
C GLN A 114 -5.40 20.42 8.72
N ILE A 115 -6.71 20.18 8.87
CA ILE A 115 -7.38 18.98 8.34
C ILE A 115 -7.34 18.96 6.81
N VAL A 116 -7.54 20.12 6.15
CA VAL A 116 -7.41 20.24 4.69
C VAL A 116 -5.99 19.89 4.24
N ALA A 117 -4.98 20.45 4.90
CA ALA A 117 -3.58 20.15 4.62
C ALA A 117 -3.26 18.67 4.84
N LEU A 118 -3.79 18.07 5.92
CA LEU A 118 -3.64 16.64 6.20
C LEU A 118 -4.23 15.78 5.09
N LEU A 119 -5.43 16.11 4.61
CA LEU A 119 -6.13 15.34 3.57
C LEU A 119 -5.58 15.56 2.15
N SER A 120 -4.73 16.58 1.93
CA SER A 120 -4.16 16.86 0.61
C SER A 120 -2.87 16.05 0.31
N SER A 121 -2.23 15.49 1.33
CA SER A 121 -0.93 14.82 1.19
C SER A 121 -1.03 13.30 1.23
N PRO A 122 -0.38 12.58 0.31
CA PRO A 122 -0.56 11.12 0.16
C PRO A 122 -0.15 10.29 1.38
N ASN A 123 0.96 10.66 2.07
CA ASN A 123 1.39 9.92 3.25
C ASN A 123 0.51 10.24 4.46
N ASN A 124 0.02 11.48 4.58
CA ASN A 124 -0.97 11.84 5.57
C ASN A 124 -2.27 11.05 5.37
N LEU A 125 -2.75 10.91 4.13
CA LEU A 125 -3.93 10.09 3.84
C LEU A 125 -3.74 8.64 4.29
N LEU A 126 -2.59 8.04 4.02
CA LEU A 126 -2.30 6.68 4.46
C LEU A 126 -2.20 6.59 6.00
N GLY A 127 -1.53 7.55 6.65
CA GLY A 127 -1.45 7.66 8.11
C GLY A 127 -2.84 7.77 8.75
N LEU A 128 -3.74 8.54 8.15
CA LEU A 128 -5.12 8.67 8.57
C LEU A 128 -5.88 7.33 8.46
N GLU A 129 -5.70 6.59 7.37
CA GLU A 129 -6.32 5.28 7.21
C GLU A 129 -5.80 4.26 8.24
N TYR A 130 -4.51 4.29 8.60
CA TYR A 130 -3.99 3.48 9.71
C TYR A 130 -4.64 3.85 11.04
N THR A 131 -4.73 5.13 11.36
CA THR A 131 -5.36 5.60 12.61
C THR A 131 -6.83 5.22 12.65
N MET A 132 -7.57 5.38 11.54
CA MET A 132 -8.96 4.94 11.43
C MET A 132 -9.11 3.42 11.58
N ALA A 133 -8.20 2.62 11.01
CA ALA A 133 -8.24 1.17 11.13
C ALA A 133 -8.00 0.73 12.58
N LEU A 134 -7.07 1.36 13.31
CA LEU A 134 -6.86 1.13 14.74
C LEU A 134 -8.10 1.45 15.57
N LEU A 135 -8.73 2.60 15.32
CA LEU A 135 -9.95 3.01 16.01
C LEU A 135 -11.11 2.06 15.74
N ARG A 136 -11.36 1.69 14.48
CA ARG A 136 -12.45 0.76 14.11
C ARG A 136 -12.31 -0.61 14.77
N ARG A 137 -11.08 -1.05 14.98
CA ARG A 137 -10.77 -2.33 15.64
C ARG A 137 -10.76 -2.22 17.16
N ASN A 138 -10.84 -1.01 17.72
CA ASN A 138 -10.58 -0.77 19.13
C ASN A 138 -9.25 -1.39 19.56
N SER A 139 -8.22 -1.25 18.73
CA SER A 139 -6.90 -1.86 18.93
C SER A 139 -6.13 -1.15 20.04
N SER A 140 -5.34 -1.90 20.82
CA SER A 140 -4.43 -1.36 21.82
C SER A 140 -3.14 -0.78 21.23
N ILE A 141 -2.88 -0.98 19.94
CA ILE A 141 -1.71 -0.47 19.23
C ILE A 141 -1.79 1.05 19.15
N ARG A 142 -0.75 1.73 19.61
CA ARG A 142 -0.68 3.19 19.59
C ARG A 142 -0.10 3.68 18.26
N PRO A 143 -0.77 4.57 17.53
CA PRO A 143 -0.19 5.18 16.34
C PRO A 143 0.92 6.15 16.73
N PHE A 144 1.97 6.18 15.93
CA PHE A 144 3.09 7.10 16.06
C PHE A 144 3.51 7.59 14.69
N THR A 145 3.83 8.86 14.54
CA THR A 145 4.26 9.41 13.25
C THR A 145 5.61 10.12 13.35
N ILE A 146 6.38 9.98 12.27
CA ILE A 146 7.65 10.69 12.07
C ILE A 146 7.43 11.70 10.96
N SER A 147 7.78 12.97 11.23
CA SER A 147 7.73 14.03 10.23
C SER A 147 8.70 13.71 9.08
N ARG A 148 8.20 13.77 7.86
CA ARG A 148 9.03 13.62 6.66
C ARG A 148 9.88 14.88 6.45
N VAL A 149 11.14 14.65 6.20
CA VAL A 149 12.09 15.73 5.84
C VAL A 149 12.39 15.62 4.34
N GLY A 150 12.46 16.76 3.65
CA GLY A 150 12.87 16.85 2.24
C GLY A 150 11.72 17.09 1.26
N SER A 151 11.96 16.72 -0.01
CA SER A 151 11.08 17.04 -1.14
C SER A 151 9.69 16.40 -1.02
N GLY A 152 8.68 17.09 -1.51
CA GLY A 152 7.32 16.61 -1.64
C GLY A 152 7.22 15.33 -2.50
N TYR A 153 6.10 14.63 -2.39
CA TYR A 153 5.91 13.33 -3.06
C TYR A 153 6.09 13.39 -4.60
N HIS A 154 5.76 14.50 -5.22
CA HIS A 154 5.84 14.71 -6.67
C HIS A 154 7.01 15.58 -7.12
N ASP A 155 7.83 16.06 -6.19
CA ASP A 155 8.93 16.94 -6.55
C ASP A 155 9.99 16.17 -7.34
N PRO A 156 10.56 16.79 -8.39
CA PRO A 156 11.73 16.25 -9.07
C PRO A 156 12.91 16.18 -8.09
N LEU A 157 14.00 15.56 -8.52
CA LEU A 157 15.24 15.59 -7.75
C LEU A 157 15.59 17.06 -7.46
N GLY A 158 15.47 17.44 -6.19
CA GLY A 158 15.82 18.77 -5.69
C GLY A 158 17.34 19.02 -5.69
N GLY A 159 17.76 20.23 -5.37
CA GLY A 159 19.17 20.53 -5.10
C GLY A 159 19.71 19.67 -3.95
N ALA A 160 21.03 19.68 -3.75
CA ALA A 160 21.74 18.85 -2.76
C ALA A 160 21.31 19.03 -1.28
N ALA A 161 20.40 19.96 -1.00
CA ALA A 161 19.92 20.27 0.35
C ALA A 161 18.65 19.50 0.77
N ASP A 162 17.92 18.87 -0.18
CA ASP A 162 16.64 18.22 0.12
C ASP A 162 16.69 16.70 -0.09
N PHE A 163 16.21 15.93 0.88
CA PHE A 163 16.05 14.48 0.73
C PHE A 163 15.18 14.14 -0.49
N PRO A 164 15.67 13.28 -1.41
CA PRO A 164 14.92 12.94 -2.62
C PRO A 164 13.69 12.10 -2.27
N SER A 165 12.60 12.33 -2.99
CA SER A 165 11.44 11.47 -2.86
C SER A 165 11.73 10.06 -3.40
N ALA A 166 11.08 9.04 -2.83
CA ALA A 166 11.19 7.66 -3.33
C ALA A 166 10.75 7.54 -4.80
N SER A 167 9.84 8.39 -5.26
CA SER A 167 9.40 8.46 -6.66
C SER A 167 10.50 8.99 -7.57
N ALA A 168 11.23 10.01 -7.12
CA ALA A 168 12.38 10.57 -7.85
C ALA A 168 13.51 9.53 -7.97
N LEU A 169 13.85 8.84 -6.88
CA LEU A 169 14.88 7.78 -6.90
C LEU A 169 14.50 6.60 -7.82
N ARG A 170 13.22 6.17 -7.79
CA ARG A 170 12.73 5.13 -8.73
C ARG A 170 12.81 5.59 -10.18
N SER A 171 12.43 6.83 -10.45
CA SER A 171 12.53 7.41 -11.81
C SER A 171 13.96 7.50 -12.29
N LEU A 172 14.88 7.93 -11.42
CA LEU A 172 16.32 7.98 -11.72
C LEU A 172 16.86 6.58 -12.05
N LEU A 173 16.57 5.60 -11.18
CA LEU A 173 16.98 4.21 -11.41
C LEU A 173 16.43 3.63 -12.72
N ALA A 174 15.17 3.93 -13.05
CA ALA A 174 14.53 3.44 -14.27
C ALA A 174 15.11 4.07 -15.55
N LYS A 175 15.45 5.36 -15.51
CA LYS A 175 15.89 6.12 -16.68
C LYS A 175 17.41 6.10 -16.89
N GLN A 176 18.19 6.14 -15.81
CA GLN A 176 19.64 6.34 -15.86
C GLN A 176 20.44 5.18 -15.23
N GLY A 177 19.73 4.24 -14.59
CA GLY A 177 20.33 3.03 -14.04
C GLY A 177 20.97 3.17 -12.66
N LYS A 178 21.63 2.09 -12.24
CA LYS A 178 22.15 1.93 -10.87
C LYS A 178 23.25 2.91 -10.50
N GLN A 179 24.17 3.18 -11.46
CA GLN A 179 25.31 4.08 -11.20
C GLN A 179 24.86 5.51 -10.93
N ALA A 180 23.90 6.02 -11.72
CA ALA A 180 23.33 7.35 -11.52
C ALA A 180 22.63 7.47 -10.16
N LEU A 181 21.92 6.40 -9.75
CA LEU A 181 21.31 6.35 -8.42
C LEU A 181 22.33 6.42 -7.31
N LEU A 182 23.41 5.62 -7.38
CA LEU A 182 24.50 5.65 -6.39
C LEU A 182 25.15 7.03 -6.30
N SER A 183 25.51 7.63 -7.45
CA SER A 183 26.07 8.97 -7.50
C SER A 183 25.16 10.02 -6.86
N GLN A 184 23.84 9.91 -7.09
CA GLN A 184 22.88 10.81 -6.46
C GLN A 184 22.80 10.60 -4.95
N LEU A 185 22.78 9.34 -4.46
CA LEU A 185 22.72 9.03 -3.03
C LEU A 185 23.98 9.54 -2.28
N GLN A 186 25.15 9.56 -2.94
CA GLN A 186 26.39 10.08 -2.39
C GLN A 186 26.34 11.60 -2.10
N CYS A 187 25.45 12.33 -2.77
CA CYS A 187 25.29 13.76 -2.55
C CYS A 187 24.58 14.12 -1.21
N TYR A 188 24.02 13.12 -0.51
CA TYR A 188 23.27 13.35 0.73
C TYR A 188 24.08 12.84 1.95
N PRO A 189 24.60 13.75 2.80
CA PRO A 189 25.41 13.36 3.96
C PRO A 189 24.72 12.38 4.90
N GLU A 190 23.41 12.53 5.08
CA GLU A 190 22.58 11.71 5.97
C GLU A 190 22.42 10.28 5.47
N LEU A 191 22.60 10.04 4.17
CA LEU A 191 22.52 8.71 3.55
C LEU A 191 23.88 8.02 3.50
N GLN A 192 24.99 8.70 3.82
CA GLN A 192 26.33 8.13 3.82
C GLN A 192 26.44 6.81 4.61
N PRO A 193 25.84 6.68 5.82
CA PRO A 193 25.88 5.41 6.56
C PRO A 193 25.17 4.25 5.86
N LEU A 194 24.28 4.54 4.93
CA LEU A 194 23.50 3.54 4.19
C LEU A 194 24.09 3.22 2.81
N LEU A 195 25.10 3.94 2.35
CA LEU A 195 25.70 3.72 1.02
C LEU A 195 26.21 2.29 0.82
N PRO A 196 26.94 1.68 1.76
CA PRO A 196 27.41 0.30 1.59
C PRO A 196 26.26 -0.69 1.38
N LEU A 197 25.13 -0.47 2.10
CA LEU A 197 23.93 -1.27 1.92
C LEU A 197 23.31 -1.08 0.52
N TRP A 198 23.27 0.17 0.03
CA TRP A 198 22.78 0.46 -1.31
C TRP A 198 23.68 -0.14 -2.40
N GLU A 199 24.99 -0.05 -2.26
CA GLU A 199 25.96 -0.65 -3.19
C GLU A 199 25.77 -2.16 -3.27
N GLU A 200 25.68 -2.84 -2.14
CA GLU A 200 25.42 -4.27 -2.08
C GLU A 200 24.09 -4.64 -2.77
N VAL A 201 23.01 -3.97 -2.39
CA VAL A 201 21.67 -4.26 -2.93
C VAL A 201 21.59 -3.97 -4.43
N LEU A 202 22.19 -2.87 -4.90
CA LEU A 202 22.19 -2.50 -6.31
C LEU A 202 23.07 -3.45 -7.14
N SER A 203 24.19 -3.94 -6.60
CA SER A 203 25.05 -4.87 -7.30
C SER A 203 24.41 -6.25 -7.47
N GLN A 204 23.75 -6.76 -6.45
CA GLN A 204 23.22 -8.13 -6.40
C GLN A 204 21.82 -8.27 -6.98
N ASN A 205 21.04 -7.19 -7.13
CA ASN A 205 19.64 -7.29 -7.49
C ASN A 205 19.33 -6.67 -8.86
N THR A 206 18.39 -7.31 -9.57
CA THR A 206 17.74 -6.77 -10.75
C THR A 206 16.43 -6.14 -10.34
N PHE A 207 16.26 -4.86 -10.65
CA PHE A 207 15.05 -4.11 -10.35
C PHE A 207 14.02 -4.30 -11.45
N LEU A 208 12.78 -4.50 -11.03
CA LEU A 208 11.62 -4.61 -11.91
C LEU A 208 10.77 -3.35 -11.79
N PHE A 209 10.23 -2.94 -12.93
CA PHE A 209 9.30 -1.83 -13.06
C PHE A 209 7.99 -2.33 -13.65
N SER A 210 6.95 -1.52 -13.61
CA SER A 210 5.62 -1.90 -14.11
C SER A 210 5.66 -2.43 -15.55
N ASN A 211 6.48 -1.83 -16.41
CA ASN A 211 6.61 -2.25 -17.81
C ASN A 211 7.23 -3.64 -17.99
N ASP A 212 7.99 -4.15 -17.01
CA ASP A 212 8.50 -5.52 -17.04
C ASP A 212 7.36 -6.57 -16.92
N LEU A 213 6.16 -6.14 -16.50
CA LEU A 213 4.95 -6.97 -16.42
C LEU A 213 4.01 -6.81 -17.65
N SER A 214 4.42 -6.08 -18.68
CA SER A 214 3.57 -5.82 -19.87
C SER A 214 3.21 -7.09 -20.63
N SER A 215 4.17 -8.00 -20.85
CA SER A 215 3.90 -9.26 -21.57
C SER A 215 2.89 -10.17 -20.85
N PRO A 216 3.02 -10.49 -19.57
CA PRO A 216 1.99 -11.24 -18.86
C PRO A 216 0.65 -10.49 -18.80
N LEU A 217 0.65 -9.15 -18.74
CA LEU A 217 -0.57 -8.36 -18.80
C LEU A 217 -1.26 -8.50 -20.16
N HIS A 218 -0.54 -8.36 -21.28
CA HIS A 218 -1.09 -8.61 -22.62
C HIS A 218 -1.74 -9.97 -22.73
N TYR A 219 -1.03 -11.02 -22.31
CA TYR A 219 -1.57 -12.39 -22.31
C TYR A 219 -2.85 -12.48 -21.47
N ARG A 220 -2.83 -11.90 -20.26
CA ARG A 220 -3.98 -11.93 -19.37
C ARG A 220 -5.21 -11.21 -19.92
N LEU A 221 -5.02 -10.03 -20.51
CA LEU A 221 -6.11 -9.29 -21.14
C LEU A 221 -6.64 -10.00 -22.38
N LEU A 222 -5.76 -10.59 -23.19
CA LEU A 222 -6.14 -11.34 -24.38
C LEU A 222 -7.00 -12.57 -24.06
N THR A 223 -6.63 -13.32 -23.02
CA THR A 223 -7.27 -14.58 -22.65
C THR A 223 -8.47 -14.43 -21.70
N ALA A 224 -8.70 -13.24 -21.17
CA ALA A 224 -9.86 -12.97 -20.32
C ALA A 224 -11.17 -13.12 -21.11
N ALA A 225 -12.19 -13.71 -20.51
CA ALA A 225 -13.50 -13.80 -21.12
C ALA A 225 -14.08 -12.41 -21.40
N PRO A 226 -14.79 -12.18 -22.51
CA PRO A 226 -15.44 -10.89 -22.80
C PRO A 226 -16.35 -10.46 -21.63
N GLY A 227 -16.26 -9.19 -21.23
CA GLY A 227 -17.05 -8.62 -20.15
C GLY A 227 -16.64 -9.05 -18.72
N SER A 228 -15.56 -9.84 -18.56
CA SER A 228 -15.16 -10.35 -17.25
C SER A 228 -14.38 -9.35 -16.38
N PHE A 229 -13.89 -8.24 -16.93
CA PHE A 229 -13.03 -7.33 -16.15
C PHE A 229 -13.71 -6.74 -14.92
N GLY A 230 -15.03 -6.52 -14.96
CA GLY A 230 -15.80 -6.01 -13.82
C GLY A 230 -15.90 -6.97 -12.63
N THR A 231 -15.48 -8.24 -12.77
CA THR A 231 -15.47 -9.20 -11.66
C THR A 231 -14.25 -9.07 -10.75
N TYR A 232 -13.20 -8.37 -11.22
CA TYR A 232 -11.99 -8.15 -10.44
C TYR A 232 -12.15 -7.03 -9.42
N ALA A 233 -11.46 -7.17 -8.32
CA ALA A 233 -11.55 -6.26 -7.19
C ALA A 233 -11.27 -4.79 -7.59
N GLU A 234 -12.17 -3.90 -7.19
CA GLU A 234 -12.14 -2.45 -7.47
C GLU A 234 -12.21 -2.04 -8.96
N VAL A 235 -12.45 -2.96 -9.88
CA VAL A 235 -12.66 -2.65 -11.29
C VAL A 235 -14.13 -2.26 -11.51
N GLY A 236 -14.40 -0.95 -11.45
CA GLY A 236 -15.75 -0.43 -11.72
C GLY A 236 -16.12 -0.55 -13.20
N LYS A 237 -17.42 -0.44 -13.50
CA LYS A 237 -17.98 -0.61 -14.85
C LYS A 237 -17.27 0.23 -15.90
N GLU A 238 -17.07 1.52 -15.66
CA GLU A 238 -16.39 2.42 -16.63
C GLU A 238 -14.98 1.93 -16.97
N LEU A 239 -14.20 1.51 -15.95
CA LEU A 239 -12.85 0.99 -16.19
C LEU A 239 -12.89 -0.36 -16.90
N ALA A 240 -13.86 -1.22 -16.58
CA ALA A 240 -14.04 -2.50 -17.26
C ALA A 240 -14.34 -2.31 -18.75
N ASP A 241 -15.27 -1.40 -19.09
CA ASP A 241 -15.63 -1.08 -20.48
C ASP A 241 -14.43 -0.51 -21.25
N LYS A 242 -13.65 0.38 -20.64
CA LYS A 242 -12.42 0.93 -21.22
C LYS A 242 -11.34 -0.13 -21.42
N LEU A 243 -11.16 -1.05 -20.48
CA LEU A 243 -10.24 -2.19 -20.61
C LEU A 243 -10.64 -3.08 -21.78
N GLU A 244 -11.93 -3.37 -21.92
CA GLU A 244 -12.46 -4.15 -23.02
C GLU A 244 -12.14 -3.51 -24.38
N ALA A 245 -12.38 -2.19 -24.51
CA ALA A 245 -12.10 -1.44 -25.73
C ALA A 245 -10.59 -1.34 -26.09
N ASN A 246 -9.71 -1.45 -25.07
CA ASN A 246 -8.27 -1.27 -25.24
C ASN A 246 -7.46 -2.58 -25.14
N ARG A 247 -8.09 -3.76 -25.16
CA ARG A 247 -7.42 -5.07 -24.97
C ARG A 247 -6.17 -5.28 -25.82
N LEU A 248 -6.16 -4.76 -27.05
CA LEU A 248 -5.08 -4.92 -28.02
C LEU A 248 -4.45 -3.58 -28.44
N SER A 249 -4.89 -2.46 -27.84
CA SER A 249 -4.53 -1.12 -28.29
C SER A 249 -3.54 -0.43 -27.35
N PHE A 250 -2.53 -1.15 -26.86
CA PHE A 250 -1.49 -0.59 -26.01
C PHE A 250 -0.15 -1.30 -26.22
N THR A 251 0.95 -0.61 -25.92
CA THR A 251 2.30 -1.13 -26.10
C THR A 251 2.88 -1.73 -24.80
N ASP A 252 2.64 -1.07 -23.68
CA ASP A 252 3.17 -1.48 -22.39
C ASP A 252 2.22 -1.04 -21.24
N TRP A 253 2.58 -1.40 -20.00
CA TRP A 253 1.81 -1.10 -18.81
C TRP A 253 1.52 0.39 -18.63
N ASN A 254 2.54 1.23 -18.83
CA ASN A 254 2.41 2.67 -18.64
C ASN A 254 1.54 3.30 -19.72
N ASP A 255 1.68 2.86 -20.98
CA ASP A 255 0.82 3.29 -22.09
C ASP A 255 -0.64 2.93 -21.82
N LEU A 256 -0.92 1.70 -21.38
CA LEU A 256 -2.29 1.32 -21.02
C LEU A 256 -2.84 2.20 -19.90
N CYS A 257 -2.07 2.41 -18.83
CA CYS A 257 -2.48 3.29 -17.75
C CYS A 257 -2.78 4.71 -18.22
N ALA A 258 -1.97 5.25 -19.14
CA ALA A 258 -2.16 6.59 -19.70
C ALA A 258 -3.44 6.69 -20.53
N ARG A 259 -3.75 5.68 -21.35
CA ARG A 259 -4.98 5.60 -22.17
C ARG A 259 -6.25 5.49 -21.35
N LEU A 260 -6.19 4.73 -20.26
CA LEU A 260 -7.36 4.49 -19.38
C LEU A 260 -7.62 5.64 -18.40
N LYS A 261 -6.60 6.50 -18.16
CA LYS A 261 -6.69 7.60 -17.20
C LYS A 261 -7.77 8.61 -17.58
N THR A 262 -8.56 9.01 -16.59
CA THR A 262 -9.53 10.11 -16.67
C THR A 262 -9.37 11.06 -15.49
N ARG A 263 -10.21 12.09 -15.41
CA ARG A 263 -10.26 12.98 -14.25
C ARG A 263 -10.66 12.22 -12.97
N GLU A 264 -11.53 11.22 -13.08
CA GLU A 264 -12.07 10.44 -11.97
C GLU A 264 -11.25 9.18 -11.67
N ILE A 265 -10.60 8.60 -12.71
CA ILE A 265 -9.82 7.36 -12.61
C ILE A 265 -8.33 7.69 -12.70
N THR A 266 -7.68 7.71 -11.55
CA THR A 266 -6.25 8.05 -11.46
C THR A 266 -5.35 6.93 -11.99
N TYR A 267 -4.13 7.29 -12.42
CA TYR A 267 -3.10 6.33 -12.82
C TYR A 267 -2.87 5.25 -11.76
N SER A 268 -2.75 5.64 -10.49
CA SER A 268 -2.51 4.70 -9.38
C SER A 268 -3.66 3.70 -9.19
N LYS A 269 -4.92 4.14 -9.36
CA LYS A 269 -6.09 3.25 -9.33
C LYS A 269 -6.05 2.25 -10.46
N ILE A 270 -5.76 2.70 -11.68
CA ILE A 270 -5.66 1.82 -12.85
C ILE A 270 -4.56 0.78 -12.63
N SER A 271 -3.36 1.22 -12.25
CA SER A 271 -2.23 0.32 -12.02
C SER A 271 -2.54 -0.75 -10.97
N ARG A 272 -3.21 -0.41 -9.86
CA ARG A 272 -3.68 -1.40 -8.87
C ARG A 272 -4.69 -2.37 -9.47
N CYS A 273 -5.68 -1.88 -10.22
CA CYS A 273 -6.65 -2.75 -10.91
C CYS A 273 -5.98 -3.70 -11.89
N LEU A 274 -4.98 -3.25 -12.65
CA LEU A 274 -4.19 -4.10 -13.55
C LEU A 274 -3.43 -5.19 -12.77
N CYS A 275 -2.83 -4.87 -11.61
CA CYS A 275 -2.24 -5.88 -10.73
C CYS A 275 -3.27 -6.93 -10.30
N ARG A 276 -4.47 -6.52 -9.93
CA ARG A 276 -5.54 -7.43 -9.51
C ARG A 276 -6.07 -8.32 -10.63
N ILE A 277 -6.19 -7.78 -11.84
CA ILE A 277 -6.51 -8.56 -13.04
C ILE A 277 -5.42 -9.59 -13.31
N LEU A 278 -4.15 -9.16 -13.28
CA LEU A 278 -3.00 -10.02 -13.52
C LEU A 278 -2.92 -11.17 -12.49
N LEU A 279 -3.18 -10.87 -11.23
CA LEU A 279 -3.20 -11.84 -10.13
C LEU A 279 -4.52 -12.60 -10.00
N SER A 280 -5.51 -12.30 -10.83
CA SER A 280 -6.84 -12.92 -10.74
C SER A 280 -7.46 -12.80 -9.34
N ILE A 281 -7.49 -11.58 -8.79
CA ILE A 281 -8.11 -11.28 -7.50
C ILE A 281 -9.54 -10.81 -7.75
N PRO A 282 -10.57 -11.65 -7.55
CA PRO A 282 -11.96 -11.27 -7.74
C PRO A 282 -12.46 -10.37 -6.62
N GLN A 283 -13.51 -9.59 -6.89
CA GLN A 283 -14.16 -8.72 -5.91
C GLN A 283 -14.68 -9.52 -4.70
N GLU A 284 -15.24 -10.69 -4.93
CA GLU A 284 -15.77 -11.58 -3.89
C GLU A 284 -14.69 -11.98 -2.87
N MET A 285 -13.48 -12.34 -3.33
CA MET A 285 -12.35 -12.67 -2.45
C MET A 285 -12.03 -11.53 -1.48
N LEU A 286 -12.04 -10.28 -1.99
CA LEU A 286 -11.77 -9.11 -1.16
C LEU A 286 -12.90 -8.84 -0.16
N LEU A 287 -14.16 -9.01 -0.57
CA LEU A 287 -15.32 -8.87 0.31
C LEU A 287 -15.30 -9.93 1.41
N THR A 288 -15.11 -11.20 1.05
CA THR A 288 -14.98 -12.29 2.02
C THR A 288 -13.84 -12.05 3.01
N ALA A 289 -12.70 -11.54 2.54
CA ALA A 289 -11.59 -11.22 3.43
C ALA A 289 -11.92 -10.06 4.39
N ARG A 290 -12.64 -9.03 3.94
CA ARG A 290 -13.11 -7.93 4.79
C ARG A 290 -14.09 -8.42 5.86
N ASP A 291 -15.05 -9.25 5.48
CA ASP A 291 -16.07 -9.82 6.38
C ASP A 291 -15.42 -10.75 7.43
N ASN A 292 -14.32 -11.40 7.08
CA ASN A 292 -13.51 -12.25 7.96
C ASN A 292 -12.33 -11.50 8.61
N ASP A 293 -12.49 -10.20 8.82
CA ASP A 293 -11.50 -9.38 9.51
C ASP A 293 -10.13 -9.33 8.81
N TYR A 294 -10.13 -9.20 7.50
CA TYR A 294 -9.00 -8.94 6.59
C TYR A 294 -7.93 -10.05 6.59
N THR A 295 -6.84 -9.90 7.32
CA THR A 295 -5.66 -10.75 7.18
C THR A 295 -5.75 -12.03 7.98
N PRO A 296 -5.81 -13.23 7.34
CA PRO A 296 -6.02 -14.50 8.03
C PRO A 296 -4.74 -15.27 8.36
N TYR A 297 -3.56 -14.76 8.03
CA TYR A 297 -2.25 -15.38 8.32
C TYR A 297 -1.16 -14.32 8.38
N ALA A 298 -0.03 -14.66 9.00
CA ALA A 298 1.19 -13.86 9.01
C ALA A 298 2.33 -14.64 8.35
N ARG A 299 2.80 -14.19 7.18
CA ARG A 299 3.94 -14.78 6.49
C ARG A 299 5.22 -14.09 6.88
N ILE A 300 6.13 -14.80 7.53
CA ILE A 300 7.45 -14.32 7.90
C ILE A 300 8.39 -14.52 6.71
N LEU A 301 8.99 -13.43 6.19
CA LEU A 301 9.95 -13.46 5.09
C LEU A 301 11.38 -13.63 5.59
N GLY A 302 11.68 -13.17 6.78
CA GLY A 302 13.00 -13.29 7.39
C GLY A 302 13.07 -12.64 8.76
N PHE A 303 14.15 -12.92 9.48
CA PHE A 303 14.42 -12.33 10.79
C PHE A 303 15.92 -12.34 11.11
N ARG A 304 16.32 -11.48 12.05
CA ARG A 304 17.67 -11.51 12.63
C ARG A 304 17.80 -12.63 13.65
N LYS A 305 18.92 -13.31 13.70
CA LYS A 305 19.18 -14.36 14.71
C LYS A 305 19.08 -13.82 16.14
N SER A 306 19.51 -12.59 16.36
CA SER A 306 19.35 -11.88 17.65
C SER A 306 17.89 -11.70 18.09
N ALA A 307 16.95 -11.66 17.14
CA ALA A 307 15.51 -11.52 17.40
C ALA A 307 14.79 -12.87 17.59
N SER A 308 15.50 -13.99 17.72
CA SER A 308 14.89 -15.31 17.98
C SER A 308 13.93 -15.32 19.19
N PRO A 309 14.17 -14.61 20.30
CA PRO A 309 13.21 -14.51 21.40
C PRO A 309 11.89 -13.89 20.99
N LEU A 310 11.89 -12.89 20.07
CA LEU A 310 10.68 -12.26 19.56
C LEU A 310 9.79 -13.26 18.79
N LEU A 311 10.39 -14.22 18.07
CA LEU A 311 9.61 -15.28 17.41
C LEU A 311 8.87 -16.17 18.40
N SER A 312 9.41 -16.37 19.58
CA SER A 312 8.73 -17.13 20.66
C SER A 312 7.55 -16.34 21.22
N VAL A 313 7.70 -15.02 21.36
CA VAL A 313 6.63 -14.11 21.76
C VAL A 313 5.52 -14.10 20.71
N LEU A 314 5.87 -13.94 19.42
CA LEU A 314 4.93 -14.02 18.29
C LEU A 314 4.14 -15.33 18.32
N LYS A 315 4.81 -16.49 18.47
CA LYS A 315 4.16 -17.80 18.50
C LYS A 315 3.20 -17.96 19.69
N LYS A 316 3.48 -17.31 20.81
CA LYS A 316 2.65 -17.41 22.02
C LYS A 316 1.39 -16.54 21.94
N ASN A 317 1.49 -15.36 21.34
CA ASN A 317 0.46 -14.33 21.40
C ASN A 317 -0.39 -14.20 20.15
N ASN A 318 0.10 -14.70 18.99
CA ASN A 318 -0.65 -14.58 17.73
C ASN A 318 -1.98 -15.36 17.74
N SER A 319 -2.97 -14.79 17.11
CA SER A 319 -4.31 -15.40 16.90
C SER A 319 -4.51 -16.00 15.51
N ILE A 320 -3.51 -15.89 14.62
CA ILE A 320 -3.56 -16.38 13.23
C ILE A 320 -2.34 -17.25 12.91
N PRO A 321 -2.41 -18.17 11.95
CA PRO A 321 -1.28 -19.00 11.56
C PRO A 321 -0.04 -18.20 11.16
N LEU A 322 1.13 -18.54 11.72
CA LEU A 322 2.44 -18.00 11.32
C LEU A 322 3.06 -18.90 10.25
N ILE A 323 3.23 -18.38 9.05
CA ILE A 323 3.81 -19.10 7.92
C ILE A 323 5.28 -18.74 7.79
N SER A 324 6.15 -19.65 8.24
CA SER A 324 7.60 -19.54 8.07
C SER A 324 8.14 -20.42 6.93
N ARG A 325 7.37 -21.43 6.52
CA ARG A 325 7.69 -22.33 5.40
C ARG A 325 6.54 -22.32 4.41
N PRO A 326 6.71 -21.75 3.21
CA PRO A 326 5.64 -21.64 2.23
C PRO A 326 4.93 -22.97 1.92
N ALA A 327 5.68 -24.07 1.80
CA ALA A 327 5.14 -25.39 1.53
C ALA A 327 4.22 -25.95 2.65
N ALA A 328 4.28 -25.40 3.86
CA ALA A 328 3.43 -25.84 4.98
C ALA A 328 2.08 -25.09 5.05
N ALA A 329 1.90 -24.03 4.27
CA ALA A 329 0.72 -23.17 4.32
C ALA A 329 -0.59 -23.93 4.14
N ALA A 330 -0.66 -24.85 3.17
CA ALA A 330 -1.85 -25.64 2.88
C ALA A 330 -2.34 -26.54 4.07
N ARG A 331 -1.45 -26.80 5.04
CA ARG A 331 -1.82 -27.63 6.22
C ARG A 331 -2.36 -26.80 7.37
N SER A 332 -2.14 -25.50 7.36
CA SER A 332 -2.43 -24.61 8.51
C SER A 332 -3.48 -23.55 8.18
N LEU A 333 -3.81 -23.34 6.92
CA LEU A 333 -4.75 -22.32 6.47
C LEU A 333 -6.11 -22.93 6.15
N SER A 334 -7.18 -22.16 6.42
CA SER A 334 -8.52 -22.48 5.89
C SER A 334 -8.52 -22.39 4.35
N PRO A 335 -9.51 -22.95 3.65
CA PRO A 335 -9.60 -22.84 2.19
C PRO A 335 -9.58 -21.39 1.70
N GLU A 336 -10.28 -20.48 2.38
CA GLU A 336 -10.35 -19.04 2.03
C GLU A 336 -8.99 -18.35 2.27
N ALA A 337 -8.34 -18.65 3.40
CA ALA A 337 -7.01 -18.13 3.71
C ALA A 337 -5.95 -18.67 2.73
N LEU A 338 -6.07 -19.93 2.34
CA LEU A 338 -5.18 -20.54 1.36
C LEU A 338 -5.36 -19.89 -0.02
N ALA A 339 -6.59 -19.61 -0.44
CA ALA A 339 -6.88 -18.93 -1.70
C ALA A 339 -6.22 -17.51 -1.75
N LEU A 340 -6.22 -16.77 -0.62
CA LEU A 340 -5.50 -15.51 -0.51
C LEU A 340 -3.98 -15.72 -0.59
N TYR A 341 -3.45 -16.70 0.15
CA TYR A 341 -2.03 -17.02 0.16
C TYR A 341 -1.49 -17.45 -1.22
N GLU A 342 -2.30 -18.16 -2.01
CA GLU A 342 -1.95 -18.53 -3.38
C GLU A 342 -1.78 -17.30 -4.28
N LYS A 343 -2.42 -16.17 -3.97
CA LYS A 343 -2.19 -14.92 -4.69
C LYS A 343 -0.82 -14.32 -4.37
N ASP A 344 -0.35 -14.45 -3.12
CA ASP A 344 1.01 -14.05 -2.74
C ASP A 344 2.05 -14.91 -3.48
N VAL A 345 1.84 -16.22 -3.53
CA VAL A 345 2.69 -17.16 -4.28
C VAL A 345 2.70 -16.82 -5.78
N LEU A 346 1.52 -16.54 -6.37
CA LEU A 346 1.42 -16.15 -7.78
C LEU A 346 2.15 -14.84 -8.05
N ALA A 347 2.02 -13.83 -7.17
CA ALA A 347 2.73 -12.56 -7.29
C ALA A 347 4.25 -12.76 -7.24
N ALA A 348 4.73 -13.62 -6.33
CA ALA A 348 6.14 -13.99 -6.25
C ALA A 348 6.62 -14.67 -7.54
N HIS A 349 5.86 -15.62 -8.09
CA HIS A 349 6.21 -16.30 -9.34
C HIS A 349 6.21 -15.35 -10.55
N LEU A 350 5.24 -14.43 -10.65
CA LEU A 350 5.21 -13.42 -11.70
C LEU A 350 6.44 -12.50 -11.66
N THR A 351 6.85 -12.07 -10.47
CA THR A 351 8.07 -11.25 -10.33
C THR A 351 9.33 -12.05 -10.67
N GLN A 352 9.40 -13.34 -10.32
CA GLN A 352 10.51 -14.22 -10.72
C GLN A 352 10.55 -14.44 -12.23
N THR A 353 9.40 -14.62 -12.87
CA THR A 353 9.32 -14.78 -14.34
C THR A 353 9.74 -13.51 -15.07
N ALA A 354 9.31 -12.33 -14.62
CA ALA A 354 9.75 -11.05 -15.17
C ALA A 354 11.27 -10.85 -14.98
N ARG A 355 11.82 -11.27 -13.84
CA ARG A 355 13.27 -11.25 -13.61
C ARG A 355 13.99 -12.21 -14.53
N CYS A 356 13.48 -13.42 -14.73
CA CYS A 356 14.02 -14.38 -15.68
C CYS A 356 14.10 -13.82 -17.10
N ALA A 357 13.02 -13.20 -17.57
CA ALA A 357 12.99 -12.54 -18.88
C ALA A 357 14.06 -11.44 -19.03
N LYS A 358 14.41 -10.78 -17.93
CA LYS A 358 15.39 -9.68 -17.90
C LYS A 358 16.84 -10.14 -17.73
N THR A 359 17.08 -11.26 -17.06
CA THR A 359 18.41 -11.71 -16.66
C THR A 359 18.82 -13.07 -17.20
N GLY A 360 17.90 -13.86 -17.74
CA GLY A 360 18.11 -15.26 -18.10
C GLY A 360 18.21 -16.23 -16.91
N GLN A 361 18.12 -15.73 -15.66
CA GLN A 361 18.16 -16.59 -14.48
C GLN A 361 16.84 -17.33 -14.28
N LEU A 362 16.90 -18.63 -14.04
CA LEU A 362 15.71 -19.45 -13.81
C LEU A 362 14.90 -18.97 -12.59
N PRO A 363 13.57 -18.96 -12.68
CA PRO A 363 12.71 -18.65 -11.54
C PRO A 363 12.90 -19.66 -10.41
N VAL A 364 12.94 -19.18 -9.19
CA VAL A 364 12.92 -20.02 -7.99
C VAL A 364 11.48 -20.25 -7.56
N HIS A 365 11.10 -21.51 -7.38
CA HIS A 365 9.76 -21.85 -6.93
C HIS A 365 9.53 -21.37 -5.50
N GLU A 366 8.45 -20.62 -5.25
CA GLU A 366 8.21 -19.96 -3.98
C GLU A 366 8.10 -20.94 -2.79
N TYR A 367 7.56 -22.14 -3.03
CA TYR A 367 7.46 -23.19 -2.00
C TYR A 367 8.82 -23.78 -1.57
N THR A 368 9.87 -23.61 -2.36
CA THR A 368 11.23 -24.04 -2.01
C THR A 368 12.06 -22.94 -1.33
N ARG A 369 11.48 -21.73 -1.23
CA ARG A 369 12.17 -20.57 -0.68
C ARG A 369 12.35 -20.70 0.82
N GLN A 370 13.57 -20.50 1.27
CA GLN A 370 13.91 -20.50 2.70
C GLN A 370 13.72 -19.12 3.31
N LEU A 371 13.51 -19.09 4.62
CA LEU A 371 13.56 -17.86 5.41
C LEU A 371 14.91 -17.18 5.29
N ILE A 372 14.89 -15.86 5.19
CA ILE A 372 16.12 -15.05 5.22
C ILE A 372 16.54 -14.91 6.69
N LEU A 373 17.70 -15.43 7.01
CA LEU A 373 18.34 -15.32 8.33
C LEU A 373 19.55 -14.40 8.24
N LEU A 374 19.59 -13.38 9.10
CA LEU A 374 20.70 -12.44 9.19
C LEU A 374 21.41 -12.58 10.55
#